data_4fdc3a36c00a6d4bb0c240643337be89
#
_entry.id   4fdc3a36c00a6d4bb0c240643337be89
#
_cell.length_a   1.000
_cell.length_b   1.000
_cell.length_c   1.000
_cell.angle_alpha   90.00
_cell.angle_beta   90.00
_cell.angle_gamma   90.00
#
_symmetry.space_group_name_H-M   'P 1'
#
loop_
_entity.id
_entity.type
_entity.pdbx_description
1 polymer ?
#
loop_
_entity_poly.entity_id
_entity_poly.type
_entity_poly.pdbx_seq_one_letter_code
_entity_poly.pdbx_strand_id
1 'polypeptide(L)'
;MKIRLLVCSHCSTGGRKSKGETCKQMIALELGGFLVQLPQQLLILLGGKIQSGVEIRAALAGAERIFTVMEEKPEIDEGTVELVSVRENSDGTLTECAGSTGRWAWCDRRRPDVPLEPLHGDVRFHDVSFGYTPDRMILQNLSLYAKPGQKIAFVGSTGAGKTTITNLINRFYEVSGGSITYDGMDVRLIKKNDLRRSLGVVLQDTHLFTGTVADNIRFGKLDATQAEIEKAAKIANADSFIRRLPQGYNTMVTSDGANLSQGQRQLLAIARAAVADPPVLILDEATSSIDTRTEALVQRGMDGLMYGRTSFVIAHRLSTVRNADCIVVLEQGRIIERGSHDELIAKKGKYYQLYTGNLAEN
;
A
#
# COMPACT_ATOMS: atom_id res chain seq x y z
N MET A 1 15.60 32.59 0.04
CA MET A 1 16.08 32.02 -1.20
C MET A 1 15.99 33.08 -2.29
N LYS A 2 17.13 33.51 -2.87
CA LYS A 2 17.14 34.54 -3.94
C LYS A 2 17.22 33.82 -5.28
N ILE A 3 16.17 33.97 -6.10
CA ILE A 3 16.14 33.45 -7.47
C ILE A 3 16.73 34.54 -8.37
N ARG A 4 17.79 34.21 -9.06
CA ARG A 4 18.36 35.10 -10.12
C ARG A 4 18.12 34.46 -11.48
N LEU A 5 17.40 35.17 -12.33
CA LEU A 5 17.28 34.83 -13.75
C LEU A 5 18.52 35.40 -14.48
N LEU A 6 19.39 34.55 -14.97
CA LEU A 6 20.52 34.94 -15.82
C LEU A 6 20.15 34.72 -17.28
N VAL A 7 19.82 35.80 -17.95
CA VAL A 7 19.71 35.81 -19.42
C VAL A 7 21.11 36.06 -19.97
N CYS A 8 21.78 35.06 -20.49
CA CYS A 8 23.09 35.21 -21.11
C CYS A 8 22.90 35.73 -22.55
N SER A 9 22.95 37.04 -22.73
CA SER A 9 23.06 37.66 -24.04
C SER A 9 24.54 37.77 -24.40
N HIS A 10 25.16 36.73 -24.95
CA HIS A 10 26.44 36.84 -25.63
C HIS A 10 26.19 37.03 -27.11
N CYS A 11 25.99 38.28 -27.51
CA CYS A 11 26.22 38.77 -28.84
C CYS A 11 27.08 40.05 -28.68
N SER A 12 28.40 39.86 -28.52
CA SER A 12 29.32 40.98 -28.69
C SER A 12 29.87 40.99 -30.10
N THR A 13 29.51 42.02 -30.79
CA THR A 13 30.26 42.76 -31.85
C THR A 13 31.47 42.06 -32.49
N GLY A 14 31.35 41.81 -33.79
CA GLY A 14 32.52 41.76 -34.68
C GLY A 14 32.57 40.54 -35.59
N GLY A 15 32.14 40.69 -36.87
CA GLY A 15 32.70 39.93 -37.98
C GLY A 15 31.82 38.84 -38.59
N ARG A 16 31.29 39.22 -39.78
CA ARG A 16 30.86 38.34 -40.91
C ARG A 16 29.85 37.22 -40.69
N LYS A 17 28.67 37.46 -41.23
CA LYS A 17 27.59 36.48 -41.42
C LYS A 17 28.06 35.26 -42.20
N SER A 18 27.89 34.08 -41.62
CA SER A 18 27.65 32.83 -42.33
C SER A 18 26.25 32.35 -41.99
N LYS A 19 25.51 31.93 -43.02
CA LYS A 19 24.13 31.43 -42.95
C LYS A 19 24.13 30.10 -42.19
N GLY A 20 23.29 29.98 -41.14
CA GLY A 20 22.82 28.68 -40.69
C GLY A 20 23.03 28.31 -39.24
N GLU A 21 23.34 29.24 -38.31
CA GLU A 21 23.35 28.93 -36.88
C GLU A 21 22.19 29.61 -36.15
N THR A 22 21.18 28.84 -35.83
CA THR A 22 20.11 29.21 -34.88
C THR A 22 20.74 29.47 -33.52
N CYS A 23 20.72 30.74 -33.10
CA CYS A 23 21.12 31.14 -31.76
C CYS A 23 20.25 30.43 -30.73
N LYS A 24 20.81 29.43 -30.05
CA LYS A 24 20.16 28.77 -28.93
C LYS A 24 20.25 29.70 -27.72
N GLN A 25 19.18 30.46 -27.45
CA GLN A 25 19.02 31.13 -26.16
C GLN A 25 18.89 30.08 -25.05
N MET A 26 19.93 29.97 -24.26
CA MET A 26 19.88 29.20 -22.99
C MET A 26 19.51 30.18 -21.88
N ILE A 27 18.42 29.91 -21.22
CA ILE A 27 18.06 30.56 -19.97
C ILE A 27 18.44 29.60 -18.83
N ALA A 28 19.34 30.05 -17.97
CA ALA A 28 19.74 29.31 -16.78
C ALA A 28 19.03 29.88 -15.55
N LEU A 29 18.42 29.03 -14.75
CA LEU A 29 17.86 29.37 -13.45
C LEU A 29 18.88 28.98 -12.38
N GLU A 30 19.33 29.91 -11.57
CA GLU A 30 20.18 29.66 -10.42
C GLU A 30 19.30 29.46 -9.17
N LEU A 31 19.17 28.21 -8.74
CA LEU A 31 18.47 27.80 -7.53
C LEU A 31 19.51 27.25 -6.55
N GLY A 32 19.79 28.01 -5.47
CA GLY A 32 20.60 27.50 -4.37
C GLY A 32 22.03 27.06 -4.71
N GLY A 33 22.67 27.68 -5.75
CA GLY A 33 24.05 27.35 -6.17
C GLY A 33 24.14 26.28 -7.27
N PHE A 34 23.02 25.76 -7.80
CA PHE A 34 22.99 24.86 -8.93
C PHE A 34 22.42 25.52 -10.19
N LEU A 35 23.15 25.39 -11.29
CA LEU A 35 22.69 25.81 -12.63
C LEU A 35 21.87 24.66 -13.24
N VAL A 36 20.55 24.83 -13.32
CA VAL A 36 19.67 23.85 -13.96
C VAL A 36 19.40 24.27 -15.41
N GLN A 37 19.87 23.48 -16.36
CA GLN A 37 19.56 23.65 -17.79
C GLN A 37 18.18 23.04 -18.08
N LEU A 38 17.18 23.89 -18.34
CA LEU A 38 15.85 23.43 -18.74
C LEU A 38 15.80 23.12 -20.22
N PRO A 39 15.17 22.02 -20.68
CA PRO A 39 14.96 21.71 -22.10
C PRO A 39 14.15 22.84 -22.78
N GLN A 40 14.53 23.18 -23.99
CA GLN A 40 13.91 24.24 -24.79
C GLN A 40 12.38 24.07 -24.97
N GLN A 41 11.90 22.85 -24.96
CA GLN A 41 10.47 22.52 -25.03
C GLN A 41 9.67 22.94 -23.77
N LEU A 42 10.28 22.92 -22.60
CA LEU A 42 9.66 23.38 -21.36
C LEU A 42 9.59 24.92 -21.31
N LEU A 43 10.58 25.57 -21.87
CA LEU A 43 10.63 27.05 -22.03
C LEU A 43 9.58 27.59 -23.01
N ILE A 44 9.26 26.85 -24.08
CA ILE A 44 8.20 27.20 -25.03
C ILE A 44 6.82 27.05 -24.40
N LEU A 45 6.61 26.00 -23.58
CA LEU A 45 5.36 25.78 -22.80
C LEU A 45 5.16 26.87 -21.72
N LEU A 46 6.24 27.31 -21.07
CA LEU A 46 6.21 28.38 -20.07
C LEU A 46 6.14 29.78 -20.68
N GLY A 47 6.79 30.01 -21.84
CA GLY A 47 6.89 31.32 -22.50
C GLY A 47 5.63 31.77 -23.23
N GLY A 48 4.73 30.87 -23.61
CA GLY A 48 3.57 31.16 -24.46
C GLY A 48 2.35 31.78 -23.77
N LYS A 49 2.27 31.77 -22.42
CA LYS A 49 1.07 32.23 -21.69
C LYS A 49 1.32 32.94 -20.35
N ILE A 50 2.51 33.38 -20.04
CA ILE A 50 2.76 34.07 -18.76
C ILE A 50 2.38 35.54 -18.91
N GLN A 51 1.12 35.88 -18.66
CA GLN A 51 0.62 37.25 -18.68
C GLN A 51 0.45 37.88 -17.30
N SER A 52 0.63 37.15 -16.22
CA SER A 52 0.46 37.71 -14.87
C SER A 52 1.47 37.17 -13.85
N GLY A 53 1.86 38.01 -12.88
CA GLY A 53 2.75 37.62 -11.78
C GLY A 53 2.16 36.47 -10.88
N VAL A 54 0.86 36.21 -10.99
CA VAL A 54 0.17 35.11 -10.28
C VAL A 54 0.52 33.76 -10.91
N GLU A 55 0.55 33.68 -12.26
CA GLU A 55 0.90 32.46 -13.00
C GLU A 55 2.36 32.05 -12.77
N ILE A 56 3.26 33.03 -12.70
CA ILE A 56 4.68 32.79 -12.39
C ILE A 56 4.81 32.21 -10.96
N ARG A 57 4.09 32.75 -9.98
CA ARG A 57 4.13 32.26 -8.61
C ARG A 57 3.55 30.84 -8.50
N ALA A 58 2.47 30.54 -9.21
CA ALA A 58 1.88 29.21 -9.24
C ALA A 58 2.83 28.19 -9.89
N ALA A 59 3.49 28.56 -11.00
CA ALA A 59 4.48 27.71 -11.66
C ALA A 59 5.71 27.45 -10.76
N LEU A 60 6.21 28.48 -10.06
CA LEU A 60 7.31 28.34 -9.10
C LEU A 60 6.93 27.45 -7.90
N ALA A 61 5.74 27.64 -7.34
CA ALA A 61 5.24 26.77 -6.25
C ALA A 61 5.08 25.32 -6.72
N GLY A 62 4.64 25.10 -7.96
CA GLY A 62 4.58 23.76 -8.57
C GLY A 62 5.97 23.14 -8.74
N ALA A 63 6.92 23.91 -9.26
CA ALA A 63 8.30 23.47 -9.42
C ALA A 63 8.95 23.15 -8.07
N GLU A 64 8.76 23.99 -7.04
CA GLU A 64 9.26 23.75 -5.69
C GLU A 64 8.77 22.43 -5.11
N ARG A 65 7.47 22.11 -5.27
CA ARG A 65 6.91 20.83 -4.83
C ARG A 65 7.52 19.64 -5.57
N ILE A 66 7.73 19.76 -6.88
CA ILE A 66 8.35 18.71 -7.69
C ILE A 66 9.79 18.47 -7.22
N PHE A 67 10.58 19.55 -7.05
CA PHE A 67 11.95 19.43 -6.57
C PHE A 67 12.02 18.87 -5.15
N THR A 68 11.14 19.29 -4.25
CA THR A 68 11.05 18.71 -2.90
C THR A 68 10.88 17.18 -2.95
N VAL A 69 9.99 16.69 -3.82
CA VAL A 69 9.80 15.22 -3.98
C VAL A 69 11.04 14.57 -4.63
N MET A 70 11.67 15.22 -5.61
CA MET A 70 12.89 14.68 -6.26
C MET A 70 14.12 14.64 -5.33
N GLU A 71 14.18 15.54 -4.35
CA GLU A 71 15.27 15.63 -3.36
C GLU A 71 15.03 14.71 -2.15
N GLU A 72 13.84 14.10 -2.04
CA GLU A 72 13.57 13.12 -0.99
C GLU A 72 14.56 11.95 -1.08
N LYS A 73 15.13 11.61 0.06
CA LYS A 73 16.06 10.51 0.13
C LYS A 73 15.32 9.18 -0.11
N PRO A 74 15.91 8.27 -0.89
CA PRO A 74 15.33 6.95 -1.09
C PRO A 74 15.19 6.22 0.25
N GLU A 75 14.16 5.40 0.35
CA GLU A 75 13.91 4.58 1.53
C GLU A 75 15.12 3.67 1.81
N ILE A 76 15.64 3.72 3.04
CA ILE A 76 16.76 2.87 3.46
C ILE A 76 16.26 1.43 3.60
N ASP A 77 16.91 0.50 2.94
CA ASP A 77 16.64 -0.94 3.03
C ASP A 77 17.94 -1.71 3.22
N GLU A 78 18.19 -2.14 4.46
CA GLU A 78 19.35 -2.93 4.85
C GLU A 78 19.02 -4.43 4.98
N GLY A 79 17.84 -4.82 4.54
CA GLY A 79 17.36 -6.21 4.57
C GLY A 79 18.25 -7.14 3.74
N THR A 80 18.46 -8.34 4.24
CA THR A 80 19.29 -9.39 3.58
C THR A 80 18.52 -10.66 3.29
N VAL A 81 17.35 -10.79 3.90
CA VAL A 81 16.42 -11.89 3.66
C VAL A 81 15.54 -11.56 2.45
N GLU A 82 15.49 -12.45 1.51
CA GLU A 82 14.72 -12.34 0.26
C GLU A 82 13.58 -13.35 0.23
N LEU A 83 12.52 -12.99 -0.48
CA LEU A 83 11.42 -13.90 -0.78
C LEU A 83 11.68 -14.60 -2.11
N VAL A 84 11.91 -15.91 -2.04
CA VAL A 84 12.25 -16.74 -3.21
C VAL A 84 11.15 -17.72 -3.54
N SER A 85 10.99 -18.04 -4.83
CA SER A 85 10.12 -19.11 -5.30
C SER A 85 10.79 -20.46 -5.04
N VAL A 86 10.03 -21.43 -4.51
CA VAL A 86 10.59 -22.72 -4.11
C VAL A 86 9.80 -23.89 -4.66
N ARG A 87 10.50 -25.04 -4.80
CA ARG A 87 9.91 -26.35 -5.03
C ARG A 87 10.21 -27.24 -3.84
N GLU A 88 9.22 -28.00 -3.42
CA GLU A 88 9.39 -29.03 -2.41
C GLU A 88 9.89 -30.31 -3.07
N ASN A 89 10.95 -30.86 -2.52
CA ASN A 89 11.55 -32.12 -2.95
C ASN A 89 10.80 -33.31 -2.32
N SER A 90 11.09 -34.52 -2.78
CA SER A 90 10.47 -35.74 -2.26
C SER A 90 10.83 -36.05 -0.80
N ASP A 91 11.89 -35.47 -0.27
CA ASP A 91 12.33 -35.55 1.13
C ASP A 91 11.77 -34.43 2.03
N GLY A 92 10.92 -33.56 1.47
CA GLY A 92 10.32 -32.43 2.19
C GLY A 92 11.22 -31.19 2.26
N THR A 93 12.42 -31.22 1.73
CA THR A 93 13.31 -30.05 1.67
C THR A 93 12.85 -29.06 0.59
N LEU A 94 13.13 -27.78 0.78
CA LEU A 94 12.83 -26.74 -0.19
C LEU A 94 14.07 -26.39 -1.00
N THR A 95 13.88 -26.24 -2.31
CA THR A 95 14.92 -25.76 -3.23
C THR A 95 14.42 -24.55 -3.99
N GLU A 96 15.24 -23.49 -4.02
CA GLU A 96 14.97 -22.29 -4.82
C GLU A 96 14.89 -22.63 -6.30
N CYS A 97 13.93 -22.05 -7.01
CA CYS A 97 13.75 -22.28 -8.44
C CYS A 97 13.48 -20.98 -9.20
N ALA A 98 13.91 -20.95 -10.45
CA ALA A 98 13.57 -19.88 -11.38
C ALA A 98 12.11 -20.07 -11.84
N GLY A 99 11.29 -19.01 -11.67
CA GLY A 99 9.88 -18.99 -12.08
C GLY A 99 8.91 -19.19 -10.92
N SER A 100 7.66 -18.81 -11.14
CA SER A 100 6.61 -18.86 -10.12
C SER A 100 6.06 -20.28 -9.98
N THR A 101 6.21 -20.88 -8.81
CA THR A 101 5.61 -22.16 -8.44
C THR A 101 4.35 -22.01 -7.59
N GLY A 102 4.02 -20.76 -7.17
CA GLY A 102 2.99 -20.49 -6.19
C GLY A 102 3.38 -20.80 -4.74
N ARG A 103 4.61 -21.29 -4.51
CA ARG A 103 5.18 -21.53 -3.18
C ARG A 103 6.36 -20.63 -2.96
N TRP A 104 6.46 -20.07 -1.78
CA TRP A 104 7.45 -19.08 -1.41
C TRP A 104 8.15 -19.45 -0.11
N ALA A 105 9.41 -19.05 0.02
CA ALA A 105 10.18 -19.18 1.24
C ALA A 105 11.10 -17.98 1.43
N TRP A 106 11.50 -17.78 2.68
CA TRP A 106 12.50 -16.80 3.05
C TRP A 106 13.91 -17.38 2.90
N CYS A 107 14.80 -16.62 2.25
CA CYS A 107 16.21 -16.96 2.02
C CYS A 107 17.09 -15.86 2.61
N ASP A 108 17.90 -16.20 3.62
CA ASP A 108 18.92 -15.28 4.14
C ASP A 108 20.21 -15.43 3.31
N ARG A 109 20.46 -14.48 2.42
CA ARG A 109 21.65 -14.51 1.53
C ARG A 109 22.98 -14.40 2.26
N ARG A 110 22.99 -13.95 3.52
CA ARG A 110 24.20 -13.92 4.36
C ARG A 110 24.50 -15.26 5.02
N ARG A 111 23.51 -16.14 5.10
CA ARG A 111 23.61 -17.44 5.75
C ARG A 111 23.10 -18.54 4.82
N PRO A 112 23.89 -18.87 3.77
CA PRO A 112 23.47 -19.86 2.76
C PRO A 112 23.30 -21.27 3.33
N ASP A 113 23.91 -21.56 4.49
CA ASP A 113 23.82 -22.86 5.18
C ASP A 113 22.50 -23.01 6.00
N VAL A 114 21.73 -21.95 6.16
CA VAL A 114 20.44 -22.02 6.85
C VAL A 114 19.38 -22.48 5.86
N PRO A 115 18.57 -23.50 6.22
CA PRO A 115 17.47 -23.96 5.36
C PRO A 115 16.50 -22.83 5.02
N LEU A 116 15.87 -22.94 3.84
CA LEU A 116 14.82 -22.03 3.43
C LEU A 116 13.60 -22.17 4.37
N GLU A 117 13.14 -21.05 4.91
CA GLU A 117 11.97 -21.03 5.81
C GLU A 117 10.70 -20.82 4.99
N PRO A 118 9.73 -21.75 5.01
CA PRO A 118 8.49 -21.61 4.26
C PRO A 118 7.72 -20.34 4.66
N LEU A 119 7.12 -19.68 3.69
CA LEU A 119 6.26 -18.53 3.94
C LEU A 119 4.90 -19.00 4.47
N HIS A 120 4.65 -18.78 5.77
CA HIS A 120 3.42 -19.21 6.47
C HIS A 120 2.49 -18.05 6.80
N GLY A 121 3.04 -16.87 7.09
CA GLY A 121 2.28 -15.70 7.50
C GLY A 121 2.04 -15.60 9.01
N ASP A 122 2.97 -16.09 9.83
CA ASP A 122 2.98 -15.84 11.29
C ASP A 122 3.55 -14.44 11.56
N VAL A 123 2.73 -13.54 12.09
CA VAL A 123 3.15 -12.16 12.39
C VAL A 123 3.03 -11.88 13.87
N ARG A 124 4.12 -11.41 14.49
CA ARG A 124 4.15 -11.12 15.94
C ARG A 124 4.76 -9.77 16.24
N PHE A 125 4.19 -9.09 17.21
CA PHE A 125 4.67 -7.86 17.80
C PHE A 125 5.17 -8.16 19.21
N HIS A 126 6.38 -7.73 19.53
CA HIS A 126 7.04 -7.92 20.83
C HIS A 126 7.31 -6.56 21.45
N ASP A 127 6.46 -6.15 22.40
CA ASP A 127 6.56 -4.90 23.18
C ASP A 127 6.80 -3.66 22.31
N VAL A 128 6.09 -3.59 21.18
CA VAL A 128 6.26 -2.55 20.17
C VAL A 128 5.78 -1.21 20.69
N SER A 129 6.65 -0.22 20.59
CA SER A 129 6.36 1.18 20.85
C SER A 129 6.67 2.00 19.61
N PHE A 130 5.79 2.95 19.27
CA PHE A 130 5.94 3.77 18.07
C PHE A 130 5.26 5.12 18.20
N GLY A 131 5.88 6.15 17.64
CA GLY A 131 5.32 7.48 17.43
C GLY A 131 5.80 8.06 16.09
N TYR A 132 4.94 8.80 15.38
CA TYR A 132 5.33 9.50 14.14
C TYR A 132 6.29 10.66 14.40
N THR A 133 6.27 11.19 15.61
CA THR A 133 7.21 12.20 16.11
C THR A 133 7.76 11.75 17.47
N PRO A 134 9.00 12.13 17.84
CA PRO A 134 9.59 11.74 19.13
C PRO A 134 8.73 12.09 20.34
N ASP A 135 8.00 13.21 20.27
CA ASP A 135 7.23 13.75 21.39
C ASP A 135 5.84 13.10 21.56
N ARG A 136 5.38 12.32 20.58
CA ARG A 136 4.03 11.75 20.60
C ARG A 136 4.03 10.27 20.29
N MET A 137 3.99 9.44 21.33
CA MET A 137 3.81 8.00 21.20
C MET A 137 2.38 7.66 20.82
N ILE A 138 2.23 6.85 19.78
CA ILE A 138 0.93 6.34 19.28
C ILE A 138 0.67 4.92 19.77
N LEU A 139 1.70 4.07 19.79
CA LEU A 139 1.62 2.72 20.33
C LEU A 139 2.59 2.59 21.51
N GLN A 140 2.18 1.88 22.56
CA GLN A 140 2.93 1.74 23.78
C GLN A 140 2.98 0.28 24.25
N ASN A 141 4.15 -0.35 24.19
CA ASN A 141 4.43 -1.73 24.64
C ASN A 141 3.36 -2.73 24.12
N LEU A 142 3.07 -2.65 22.82
CA LEU A 142 2.05 -3.44 22.19
C LEU A 142 2.60 -4.81 21.82
N SER A 143 2.02 -5.88 22.40
CA SER A 143 2.35 -7.25 22.07
C SER A 143 1.11 -7.94 21.51
N LEU A 144 1.22 -8.47 20.30
CA LEU A 144 0.16 -9.21 19.64
C LEU A 144 0.78 -10.30 18.73
N TYR A 145 -0.03 -11.30 18.40
CA TYR A 145 0.35 -12.32 17.43
C TYR A 145 -0.84 -12.66 16.54
N ALA A 146 -0.57 -13.01 15.29
CA ALA A 146 -1.48 -13.63 14.35
C ALA A 146 -0.84 -14.90 13.82
N LYS A 147 -1.46 -16.05 14.07
CA LYS A 147 -1.02 -17.34 13.55
C LYS A 147 -1.38 -17.48 12.07
N PRO A 148 -0.69 -18.35 11.32
CA PRO A 148 -1.05 -18.63 9.94
C PRO A 148 -2.56 -18.95 9.77
N GLY A 149 -3.19 -18.26 8.82
CA GLY A 149 -4.61 -18.42 8.53
C GLY A 149 -5.58 -17.74 9.50
N GLN A 150 -5.09 -17.08 10.56
CA GLN A 150 -5.92 -16.44 11.59
C GLN A 150 -6.41 -15.06 11.14
N LYS A 151 -7.70 -14.78 11.38
CA LYS A 151 -8.32 -13.47 11.13
C LYS A 151 -8.34 -12.64 12.41
N ILE A 152 -7.61 -11.53 12.42
CA ILE A 152 -7.53 -10.58 13.54
C ILE A 152 -8.35 -9.34 13.19
N ALA A 153 -9.33 -8.96 14.01
CA ALA A 153 -10.08 -7.73 13.87
C ALA A 153 -9.60 -6.68 14.87
N PHE A 154 -9.22 -5.51 14.38
CA PHE A 154 -8.92 -4.36 15.23
C PHE A 154 -10.14 -3.49 15.43
N VAL A 155 -10.48 -3.23 16.69
CA VAL A 155 -11.61 -2.41 17.12
C VAL A 155 -11.12 -1.31 18.06
N GLY A 156 -11.73 -0.14 18.02
CA GLY A 156 -11.37 1.00 18.87
C GLY A 156 -11.72 2.33 18.22
N SER A 157 -11.68 3.40 18.98
CA SER A 157 -11.98 4.77 18.52
C SER A 157 -11.01 5.24 17.42
N THR A 158 -11.38 6.28 16.71
CA THR A 158 -10.46 6.97 15.78
C THR A 158 -9.24 7.46 16.55
N GLY A 159 -8.04 7.23 15.99
CA GLY A 159 -6.78 7.58 16.67
C GLY A 159 -6.27 6.55 17.69
N ALA A 160 -6.97 5.44 17.93
CA ALA A 160 -6.52 4.39 18.87
C ALA A 160 -5.24 3.64 18.41
N GLY A 161 -4.77 3.83 17.16
CA GLY A 161 -3.54 3.21 16.64
C GLY A 161 -3.77 2.07 15.64
N LYS A 162 -5.02 1.79 15.22
CA LYS A 162 -5.33 0.68 14.28
C LYS A 162 -4.54 0.76 12.97
N THR A 163 -4.63 1.89 12.27
CA THR A 163 -3.90 2.13 11.01
C THR A 163 -2.38 2.18 11.24
N THR A 164 -1.93 2.60 12.41
CA THR A 164 -0.50 2.57 12.75
C THR A 164 0.04 1.15 12.81
N ILE A 165 -0.72 0.20 13.37
CA ILE A 165 -0.33 -1.23 13.38
C ILE A 165 -0.15 -1.74 11.95
N THR A 166 -1.10 -1.46 11.05
CA THR A 166 -1.03 -1.91 9.66
C THR A 166 0.14 -1.26 8.90
N ASN A 167 0.45 0.01 9.18
CA ASN A 167 1.61 0.69 8.61
C ASN A 167 2.94 0.06 9.08
N LEU A 168 3.01 -0.39 10.33
CA LEU A 168 4.19 -1.07 10.85
C LEU A 168 4.36 -2.49 10.28
N ILE A 169 3.26 -3.24 10.03
CA ILE A 169 3.33 -4.53 9.34
C ILE A 169 3.91 -4.35 7.92
N ASN A 170 3.49 -3.31 7.20
CA ASN A 170 4.04 -2.96 5.87
C ASN A 170 5.46 -2.36 5.93
N ARG A 171 5.98 -2.14 7.14
CA ARG A 171 7.27 -1.49 7.35
C ARG A 171 7.38 -0.16 6.60
N PHE A 172 6.30 0.64 6.61
CA PHE A 172 6.34 2.04 6.14
C PHE A 172 7.08 2.93 7.13
N TYR A 173 7.16 2.49 8.38
CA TYR A 173 7.90 3.13 9.46
C TYR A 173 8.65 2.07 10.27
N GLU A 174 9.79 2.45 10.83
CA GLU A 174 10.53 1.61 11.77
C GLU A 174 9.98 1.82 13.19
N VAL A 175 9.95 0.76 14.00
CA VAL A 175 9.49 0.82 15.38
C VAL A 175 10.47 1.64 16.24
N SER A 176 9.95 2.40 17.20
CA SER A 176 10.78 3.16 18.16
C SER A 176 11.32 2.28 19.29
N GLY A 177 10.66 1.17 19.57
CA GLY A 177 11.06 0.17 20.57
C GLY A 177 10.36 -1.15 20.32
N GLY A 178 10.93 -2.25 20.81
CA GLY A 178 10.45 -3.59 20.55
C GLY A 178 10.85 -4.14 19.18
N SER A 179 10.16 -5.18 18.72
CA SER A 179 10.38 -5.79 17.40
C SER A 179 9.11 -6.37 16.82
N ILE A 180 9.09 -6.50 15.50
CA ILE A 180 8.04 -7.22 14.76
C ILE A 180 8.72 -8.39 14.05
N THR A 181 8.15 -9.58 14.19
CA THR A 181 8.65 -10.76 13.48
C THR A 181 7.62 -11.26 12.49
N TYR A 182 8.10 -11.78 11.36
CA TYR A 182 7.34 -12.44 10.32
C TYR A 182 7.96 -13.81 10.08
N ASP A 183 7.18 -14.88 10.29
CA ASP A 183 7.66 -16.28 10.28
C ASP A 183 8.92 -16.47 11.17
N GLY A 184 8.92 -15.83 12.35
CA GLY A 184 10.03 -15.90 13.30
C GLY A 184 11.21 -14.96 13.01
N MET A 185 11.28 -14.32 11.84
CA MET A 185 12.35 -13.39 11.46
C MET A 185 11.96 -11.94 11.77
N ASP A 186 12.90 -11.16 12.30
CA ASP A 186 12.69 -9.72 12.46
C ASP A 186 12.49 -9.06 11.07
N VAL A 187 11.40 -8.32 10.92
CA VAL A 187 11.06 -7.65 9.65
C VAL A 187 12.16 -6.70 9.16
N ARG A 188 13.03 -6.22 10.05
CA ARG A 188 14.18 -5.37 9.69
C ARG A 188 15.23 -6.11 8.88
N LEU A 189 15.31 -7.44 9.01
CA LEU A 189 16.22 -8.29 8.23
C LEU A 189 15.66 -8.62 6.85
N ILE A 190 14.36 -8.50 6.64
CA ILE A 190 13.71 -8.80 5.37
C ILE A 190 13.81 -7.57 4.45
N LYS A 191 14.13 -7.77 3.17
CA LYS A 191 14.07 -6.69 2.17
C LYS A 191 12.65 -6.13 2.09
N LYS A 192 12.52 -4.81 2.14
CA LYS A 192 11.19 -4.14 2.17
C LYS A 192 10.31 -4.51 0.99
N ASN A 193 10.90 -4.60 -0.20
CA ASN A 193 10.16 -5.01 -1.40
C ASN A 193 9.62 -6.44 -1.29
N ASP A 194 10.41 -7.36 -0.74
CA ASP A 194 10.02 -8.76 -0.57
C ASP A 194 9.00 -8.93 0.56
N LEU A 195 9.16 -8.18 1.67
CA LEU A 195 8.16 -8.12 2.72
C LEU A 195 6.80 -7.65 2.15
N ARG A 196 6.78 -6.52 1.47
CA ARG A 196 5.55 -5.93 0.88
C ARG A 196 4.94 -6.82 -0.20
N ARG A 197 5.78 -7.55 -0.95
CA ARG A 197 5.31 -8.53 -1.94
C ARG A 197 4.59 -9.72 -1.31
N SER A 198 4.92 -10.08 -0.07
CA SER A 198 4.24 -11.14 0.68
C SER A 198 2.93 -10.68 1.31
N LEU A 199 2.64 -9.36 1.30
CA LEU A 199 1.46 -8.75 1.90
C LEU A 199 0.47 -8.28 0.84
N GLY A 200 -0.80 -8.61 1.00
CA GLY A 200 -1.89 -8.04 0.21
C GLY A 200 -2.59 -6.94 0.98
N VAL A 201 -2.77 -5.78 0.37
CA VAL A 201 -3.39 -4.63 1.01
C VAL A 201 -4.65 -4.24 0.25
N VAL A 202 -5.78 -4.14 0.95
CA VAL A 202 -7.03 -3.57 0.43
C VAL A 202 -7.38 -2.38 1.30
N LEU A 203 -7.25 -1.17 0.73
CA LEU A 203 -7.52 0.08 1.42
C LEU A 203 -8.97 0.51 1.25
N GLN A 204 -9.43 1.38 2.14
CA GLN A 204 -10.73 2.05 2.07
C GLN A 204 -10.90 2.82 0.75
N ASP A 205 -9.93 3.68 0.45
CA ASP A 205 -9.91 4.45 -0.80
C ASP A 205 -9.27 3.61 -1.90
N THR A 206 -10.09 3.20 -2.85
CA THR A 206 -9.66 2.37 -3.96
C THR A 206 -9.30 3.21 -5.17
N HIS A 207 -8.03 3.22 -5.55
CA HIS A 207 -7.53 3.85 -6.76
C HIS A 207 -7.40 2.84 -7.90
N LEU A 208 -7.95 3.22 -9.06
CA LEU A 208 -7.84 2.45 -10.30
C LEU A 208 -7.02 3.23 -11.32
N PHE A 209 -6.22 2.49 -12.08
CA PHE A 209 -5.40 3.08 -13.15
C PHE A 209 -6.20 3.16 -14.45
N THR A 210 -5.88 4.16 -15.28
CA THR A 210 -6.37 4.20 -16.66
C THR A 210 -5.83 3.01 -17.43
N GLY A 211 -6.73 2.16 -17.92
CA GLY A 211 -6.42 0.88 -18.58
C GLY A 211 -7.64 -0.02 -18.59
N THR A 212 -7.53 -1.26 -19.02
CA THR A 212 -8.64 -2.20 -18.98
C THR A 212 -8.95 -2.68 -17.56
N VAL A 213 -10.13 -3.25 -17.36
CA VAL A 213 -10.47 -3.95 -16.11
C VAL A 213 -9.47 -5.07 -15.84
N ALA A 214 -9.08 -5.84 -16.88
CA ALA A 214 -8.08 -6.90 -16.77
C ALA A 214 -6.72 -6.35 -16.32
N ASP A 215 -6.26 -5.21 -16.86
CA ASP A 215 -4.99 -4.59 -16.48
C ASP A 215 -5.02 -4.11 -15.03
N ASN A 216 -6.14 -3.56 -14.58
CA ASN A 216 -6.32 -3.17 -13.19
C ASN A 216 -6.24 -4.35 -12.21
N ILE A 217 -6.76 -5.53 -12.57
CA ILE A 217 -6.61 -6.75 -11.76
C ILE A 217 -5.16 -7.26 -11.86
N ARG A 218 -4.60 -7.33 -13.09
CA ARG A 218 -3.23 -7.79 -13.36
C ARG A 218 -2.16 -6.98 -12.62
N PHE A 219 -2.47 -5.76 -12.20
CA PHE A 219 -1.54 -4.95 -11.41
C PHE A 219 -1.09 -5.64 -10.11
N GLY A 220 -1.89 -6.54 -9.54
CA GLY A 220 -1.49 -7.37 -8.40
C GLY A 220 -0.45 -8.44 -8.73
N LYS A 221 -0.40 -8.91 -10.00
CA LYS A 221 0.55 -9.88 -10.53
C LYS A 221 0.73 -9.61 -12.01
N LEU A 222 1.82 -8.96 -12.41
CA LEU A 222 2.01 -8.43 -13.76
C LEU A 222 2.06 -9.50 -14.85
N ASP A 223 2.51 -10.70 -14.52
CA ASP A 223 2.57 -11.89 -15.39
C ASP A 223 1.31 -12.77 -15.32
N ALA A 224 0.24 -12.30 -14.66
CA ALA A 224 -0.98 -13.07 -14.52
C ALA A 224 -1.63 -13.37 -15.88
N THR A 225 -1.96 -14.64 -16.08
CA THR A 225 -2.72 -15.10 -17.22
C THR A 225 -4.18 -14.65 -17.14
N GLN A 226 -4.90 -14.66 -18.26
CA GLN A 226 -6.32 -14.34 -18.28
C GLN A 226 -7.14 -15.25 -17.35
N ALA A 227 -6.79 -16.53 -17.27
CA ALA A 227 -7.46 -17.51 -16.41
C ALA A 227 -7.26 -17.17 -14.90
N GLU A 228 -6.07 -16.72 -14.50
CA GLU A 228 -5.79 -16.27 -13.13
C GLU A 228 -6.57 -15.00 -12.80
N ILE A 229 -6.65 -14.05 -13.73
CA ILE A 229 -7.46 -12.82 -13.58
C ILE A 229 -8.94 -13.16 -13.38
N GLU A 230 -9.50 -14.05 -14.18
CA GLU A 230 -10.90 -14.48 -14.05
C GLU A 230 -11.16 -15.25 -12.75
N LYS A 231 -10.20 -16.08 -12.33
CA LYS A 231 -10.25 -16.77 -11.02
C LYS A 231 -10.26 -15.76 -9.87
N ALA A 232 -9.38 -14.77 -9.90
CA ALA A 232 -9.30 -13.71 -8.90
C ALA A 232 -10.58 -12.87 -8.85
N ALA A 233 -11.15 -12.53 -10.03
CA ALA A 233 -12.42 -11.83 -10.13
C ALA A 233 -13.60 -12.62 -9.56
N LYS A 234 -13.60 -13.95 -9.71
CA LYS A 234 -14.60 -14.83 -9.07
C LYS A 234 -14.48 -14.85 -7.55
N ILE A 235 -13.26 -14.96 -7.02
CA ILE A 235 -13.00 -14.89 -5.56
C ILE A 235 -13.53 -13.56 -5.01
N ALA A 236 -13.26 -12.47 -5.70
CA ALA A 236 -13.70 -11.12 -5.33
C ALA A 236 -15.21 -10.86 -5.55
N ASN A 237 -15.97 -11.79 -6.09
CA ASN A 237 -17.35 -11.58 -6.58
C ASN A 237 -17.48 -10.47 -7.65
N ALA A 238 -16.42 -10.19 -8.38
CA ALA A 238 -16.36 -9.17 -9.44
C ALA A 238 -16.77 -9.70 -10.82
N ASP A 239 -16.55 -10.98 -11.12
CA ASP A 239 -16.76 -11.58 -12.46
C ASP A 239 -18.15 -11.30 -13.02
N SER A 240 -19.20 -11.40 -12.21
CA SER A 240 -20.57 -11.23 -12.65
C SER A 240 -20.90 -9.82 -13.15
N PHE A 241 -20.34 -8.77 -12.54
CA PHE A 241 -20.54 -7.41 -13.01
C PHE A 241 -19.61 -7.10 -14.20
N ILE A 242 -18.36 -7.60 -14.17
CA ILE A 242 -17.39 -7.39 -15.25
C ILE A 242 -17.95 -7.92 -16.58
N ARG A 243 -18.52 -9.12 -16.59
CA ARG A 243 -19.13 -9.71 -17.80
C ARG A 243 -20.34 -8.94 -18.34
N ARG A 244 -20.96 -8.08 -17.52
CA ARG A 244 -22.06 -7.20 -17.93
C ARG A 244 -21.59 -5.85 -18.47
N LEU A 245 -20.33 -5.51 -18.34
CA LEU A 245 -19.75 -4.32 -18.96
C LEU A 245 -19.69 -4.49 -20.49
N PRO A 246 -19.75 -3.40 -21.27
CA PRO A 246 -19.86 -3.48 -22.74
C PRO A 246 -18.76 -4.32 -23.41
N GLN A 247 -17.54 -4.32 -22.86
CA GLN A 247 -16.40 -5.08 -23.37
C GLN A 247 -15.85 -6.07 -22.33
N GLY A 248 -16.64 -6.40 -21.29
CA GLY A 248 -16.24 -7.31 -20.23
C GLY A 248 -14.91 -6.90 -19.59
N TYR A 249 -13.96 -7.82 -19.51
CA TYR A 249 -12.61 -7.59 -18.98
C TYR A 249 -11.78 -6.57 -19.75
N ASN A 250 -12.11 -6.33 -21.03
CA ASN A 250 -11.44 -5.33 -21.88
C ASN A 250 -12.07 -3.94 -21.77
N THR A 251 -13.08 -3.75 -20.92
CA THR A 251 -13.69 -2.44 -20.69
C THR A 251 -12.65 -1.48 -20.11
N MET A 252 -12.53 -0.30 -20.74
CA MET A 252 -11.61 0.75 -20.27
C MET A 252 -12.13 1.38 -18.98
N VAL A 253 -11.25 1.47 -18.01
CA VAL A 253 -11.40 2.22 -16.76
C VAL A 253 -10.70 3.57 -16.95
N THR A 254 -11.41 4.65 -16.69
CA THR A 254 -10.92 6.02 -16.90
C THR A 254 -10.96 6.83 -15.60
N SER A 255 -10.07 7.80 -15.47
CA SER A 255 -10.11 8.80 -14.39
C SER A 255 -10.42 8.20 -13.01
N ASP A 256 -9.54 7.30 -12.53
CA ASP A 256 -9.68 6.65 -11.20
C ASP A 256 -10.99 5.85 -11.05
N GLY A 257 -11.50 5.29 -12.16
CA GLY A 257 -12.74 4.49 -12.15
C GLY A 257 -14.01 5.31 -12.07
N ALA A 258 -14.01 6.54 -12.58
CA ALA A 258 -15.20 7.41 -12.60
C ALA A 258 -16.42 6.78 -13.32
N ASN A 259 -16.17 5.85 -14.23
CA ASN A 259 -17.21 5.08 -14.93
C ASN A 259 -17.72 3.84 -14.17
N LEU A 260 -17.25 3.62 -12.94
CA LEU A 260 -17.64 2.50 -12.07
C LEU A 260 -18.22 3.01 -10.76
N SER A 261 -19.16 2.26 -10.16
CA SER A 261 -19.64 2.55 -8.82
C SER A 261 -18.54 2.30 -7.78
N GLN A 262 -18.65 2.90 -6.59
CA GLN A 262 -17.68 2.71 -5.51
C GLN A 262 -17.53 1.22 -5.14
N GLY A 263 -18.63 0.49 -5.04
CA GLY A 263 -18.58 -0.95 -4.76
C GLY A 263 -17.91 -1.75 -5.86
N GLN A 264 -18.13 -1.40 -7.15
CA GLN A 264 -17.42 -2.04 -8.27
C GLN A 264 -15.91 -1.78 -8.21
N ARG A 265 -15.49 -0.56 -7.88
CA ARG A 265 -14.06 -0.24 -7.67
C ARG A 265 -13.49 -1.09 -6.53
N GLN A 266 -14.21 -1.23 -5.43
CA GLN A 266 -13.76 -2.03 -4.29
C GLN A 266 -13.65 -3.52 -4.64
N LEU A 267 -14.60 -4.10 -5.40
CA LEU A 267 -14.49 -5.47 -5.90
C LEU A 267 -13.28 -5.66 -6.80
N LEU A 268 -12.89 -4.68 -7.62
CA LEU A 268 -11.66 -4.74 -8.42
C LEU A 268 -10.40 -4.67 -7.55
N ALA A 269 -10.39 -3.87 -6.47
CA ALA A 269 -9.28 -3.85 -5.52
C ALA A 269 -9.11 -5.19 -4.80
N ILE A 270 -10.22 -5.84 -4.42
CA ILE A 270 -10.21 -7.19 -3.86
C ILE A 270 -9.66 -8.19 -4.88
N ALA A 271 -10.08 -8.11 -6.15
CA ALA A 271 -9.58 -8.97 -7.21
C ALA A 271 -8.07 -8.76 -7.48
N ARG A 272 -7.59 -7.51 -7.40
CA ARG A 272 -6.17 -7.16 -7.47
C ARG A 272 -5.35 -7.82 -6.36
N ALA A 273 -5.87 -7.82 -5.12
CA ALA A 273 -5.23 -8.52 -4.02
C ALA A 273 -5.32 -10.05 -4.19
N ALA A 274 -6.44 -10.56 -4.71
CA ALA A 274 -6.64 -12.00 -4.92
C ALA A 274 -5.72 -12.61 -5.97
N VAL A 275 -5.39 -11.88 -7.06
CA VAL A 275 -4.48 -12.38 -8.10
C VAL A 275 -3.03 -12.48 -7.63
N ALA A 276 -2.63 -11.63 -6.68
CA ALA A 276 -1.31 -11.67 -6.07
C ALA A 276 -1.12 -12.88 -5.14
N ASP A 277 -2.23 -13.45 -4.63
CA ASP A 277 -2.27 -14.62 -3.75
C ASP A 277 -1.34 -14.54 -2.51
N PRO A 278 -1.35 -13.45 -1.75
CA PRO A 278 -0.47 -13.26 -0.61
C PRO A 278 -0.94 -14.08 0.60
N PRO A 279 -0.02 -14.62 1.45
CA PRO A 279 -0.38 -15.35 2.66
C PRO A 279 -0.91 -14.46 3.78
N VAL A 280 -0.56 -13.17 3.76
CA VAL A 280 -1.01 -12.19 4.75
C VAL A 280 -1.76 -11.05 4.08
N LEU A 281 -2.89 -10.68 4.66
CA LEU A 281 -3.77 -9.62 4.19
C LEU A 281 -3.90 -8.50 5.23
N ILE A 282 -3.93 -7.28 4.75
CA ILE A 282 -4.25 -6.08 5.50
C ILE A 282 -5.46 -5.43 4.84
N LEU A 283 -6.55 -5.34 5.58
CA LEU A 283 -7.83 -4.91 5.05
C LEU A 283 -8.33 -3.73 5.88
N ASP A 284 -8.57 -2.59 5.22
CA ASP A 284 -9.22 -1.43 5.84
C ASP A 284 -10.66 -1.33 5.34
N GLU A 285 -11.61 -1.64 6.23
CA GLU A 285 -13.01 -1.80 5.90
C GLU A 285 -13.79 -0.50 6.19
N ALA A 286 -13.85 0.42 5.24
CA ALA A 286 -14.78 1.53 5.34
C ALA A 286 -15.68 1.59 4.11
N THR A 287 -16.98 1.41 4.31
CA THR A 287 -17.97 1.28 3.24
C THR A 287 -19.19 2.17 3.47
N SER A 288 -18.98 3.35 4.00
CA SER A 288 -20.04 4.29 4.42
C SER A 288 -20.93 4.81 3.27
N SER A 289 -20.65 4.44 1.99
CA SER A 289 -21.33 5.02 0.81
C SER A 289 -21.73 4.00 -0.25
N ILE A 290 -21.87 2.72 0.11
CA ILE A 290 -22.22 1.64 -0.84
C ILE A 290 -23.65 1.18 -0.54
N ASP A 291 -24.44 0.91 -1.61
CA ASP A 291 -25.76 0.33 -1.46
C ASP A 291 -25.71 -1.08 -0.85
N THR A 292 -26.75 -1.47 -0.11
CA THR A 292 -26.82 -2.72 0.66
C THR A 292 -26.56 -3.98 -0.17
N ARG A 293 -26.98 -4.02 -1.45
CA ARG A 293 -26.80 -5.18 -2.31
C ARG A 293 -25.33 -5.34 -2.71
N THR A 294 -24.71 -4.26 -3.14
CA THR A 294 -23.30 -4.24 -3.50
C THR A 294 -22.42 -4.45 -2.29
N GLU A 295 -22.81 -3.94 -1.13
CA GLU A 295 -22.17 -4.17 0.15
C GLU A 295 -22.08 -5.67 0.48
N ALA A 296 -23.16 -6.42 0.32
CA ALA A 296 -23.13 -7.89 0.53
C ALA A 296 -22.22 -8.63 -0.46
N LEU A 297 -22.03 -8.10 -1.69
CA LEU A 297 -21.07 -8.65 -2.65
C LEU A 297 -19.63 -8.39 -2.23
N VAL A 298 -19.34 -7.17 -1.81
CA VAL A 298 -18.01 -6.77 -1.30
C VAL A 298 -17.65 -7.63 -0.08
N GLN A 299 -18.57 -7.78 0.87
CA GLN A 299 -18.34 -8.60 2.07
C GLN A 299 -18.01 -10.06 1.71
N ARG A 300 -18.76 -10.67 0.81
CA ARG A 300 -18.49 -12.04 0.34
C ARG A 300 -17.13 -12.12 -0.40
N GLY A 301 -16.77 -11.10 -1.16
CA GLY A 301 -15.47 -11.01 -1.82
C GLY A 301 -14.32 -10.92 -0.81
N MET A 302 -14.49 -10.12 0.23
CA MET A 302 -13.55 -10.02 1.35
C MET A 302 -13.41 -11.36 2.08
N ASP A 303 -14.52 -12.02 2.42
CA ASP A 303 -14.51 -13.32 3.09
C ASP A 303 -13.80 -14.38 2.23
N GLY A 304 -14.07 -14.41 0.91
CA GLY A 304 -13.39 -15.29 -0.04
C GLY A 304 -11.89 -15.00 -0.14
N LEU A 305 -11.49 -13.72 -0.13
CA LEU A 305 -10.08 -13.32 -0.13
C LEU A 305 -9.37 -13.74 1.16
N MET A 306 -10.01 -13.61 2.32
CA MET A 306 -9.43 -13.94 3.63
C MET A 306 -9.33 -15.44 3.89
N TYR A 307 -10.06 -16.27 3.17
CA TYR A 307 -10.11 -17.71 3.45
C TYR A 307 -8.72 -18.35 3.33
N GLY A 308 -8.28 -19.01 4.42
CA GLY A 308 -6.97 -19.68 4.52
C GLY A 308 -5.76 -18.75 4.64
N ARG A 309 -5.95 -17.44 4.82
CA ARG A 309 -4.88 -16.45 4.93
C ARG A 309 -4.90 -15.73 6.27
N THR A 310 -3.72 -15.40 6.77
CA THR A 310 -3.61 -14.52 7.94
C THR A 310 -4.12 -13.13 7.56
N SER A 311 -5.09 -12.61 8.29
CA SER A 311 -5.77 -11.37 7.91
C SER A 311 -5.86 -10.40 9.08
N PHE A 312 -5.38 -9.17 8.87
CA PHE A 312 -5.54 -8.05 9.77
C PHE A 312 -6.60 -7.12 9.23
N VAL A 313 -7.70 -6.97 9.94
CA VAL A 313 -8.85 -6.20 9.49
C VAL A 313 -9.08 -5.01 10.42
N ILE A 314 -9.02 -3.78 9.88
CA ILE A 314 -9.54 -2.62 10.57
C ILE A 314 -11.05 -2.64 10.36
N ALA A 315 -11.76 -3.16 11.34
CA ALA A 315 -13.17 -3.45 11.20
C ALA A 315 -14.04 -2.24 11.57
N HIS A 316 -14.88 -1.84 10.63
CA HIS A 316 -15.92 -0.83 10.83
C HIS A 316 -17.34 -1.44 10.85
N ARG A 317 -17.45 -2.77 10.64
CA ARG A 317 -18.71 -3.51 10.64
C ARG A 317 -18.78 -4.55 11.74
N LEU A 318 -19.91 -4.63 12.38
CA LEU A 318 -20.17 -5.62 13.43
C LEU A 318 -20.05 -7.06 12.93
N SER A 319 -20.47 -7.33 11.68
CA SER A 319 -20.39 -8.66 11.06
C SER A 319 -18.95 -9.14 10.89
N THR A 320 -18.06 -8.27 10.41
CA THR A 320 -16.64 -8.58 10.24
C THR A 320 -15.95 -8.86 11.56
N VAL A 321 -16.27 -8.02 12.58
CA VAL A 321 -15.75 -8.21 13.94
C VAL A 321 -16.21 -9.53 14.52
N ARG A 322 -17.51 -9.86 14.42
CA ARG A 322 -18.09 -11.08 14.98
C ARG A 322 -17.45 -12.36 14.40
N ASN A 323 -17.14 -12.33 13.11
CA ASN A 323 -16.58 -13.49 12.39
C ASN A 323 -15.05 -13.56 12.43
N ALA A 324 -14.39 -12.74 13.25
CA ALA A 324 -12.95 -12.80 13.45
C ALA A 324 -12.58 -13.89 14.47
N ASP A 325 -11.44 -14.58 14.22
CA ASP A 325 -10.92 -15.57 15.17
C ASP A 325 -10.40 -14.92 16.46
N CYS A 326 -9.96 -13.68 16.33
CA CYS A 326 -9.48 -12.89 17.46
C CYS A 326 -9.81 -11.40 17.24
N ILE A 327 -10.40 -10.80 18.23
CA ILE A 327 -10.70 -9.37 18.30
C ILE A 327 -9.69 -8.73 19.23
N VAL A 328 -9.09 -7.64 18.78
CA VAL A 328 -8.14 -6.82 19.54
C VAL A 328 -8.74 -5.43 19.71
N VAL A 329 -9.06 -5.09 20.96
CA VAL A 329 -9.60 -3.78 21.31
C VAL A 329 -8.47 -2.86 21.68
N LEU A 330 -8.35 -1.76 20.94
CA LEU A 330 -7.33 -0.73 21.10
C LEU A 330 -7.90 0.53 21.72
N GLU A 331 -7.23 1.04 22.73
CA GLU A 331 -7.50 2.34 23.33
C GLU A 331 -6.20 3.05 23.67
N GLN A 332 -6.04 4.28 23.21
CA GLN A 332 -4.84 5.10 23.45
C GLN A 332 -3.51 4.38 23.17
N GLY A 333 -3.45 3.62 22.07
CA GLY A 333 -2.25 2.92 21.64
C GLY A 333 -1.91 1.64 22.41
N ARG A 334 -2.82 1.14 23.23
CA ARG A 334 -2.65 -0.10 24.02
C ARG A 334 -3.75 -1.10 23.70
N ILE A 335 -3.43 -2.38 23.82
CA ILE A 335 -4.43 -3.45 23.78
C ILE A 335 -5.07 -3.53 25.17
N ILE A 336 -6.36 -3.24 25.25
CA ILE A 336 -7.13 -3.32 26.51
C ILE A 336 -7.91 -4.61 26.64
N GLU A 337 -8.34 -5.20 25.53
CA GLU A 337 -9.00 -6.49 25.50
C GLU A 337 -8.57 -7.29 24.27
N ARG A 338 -8.53 -8.62 24.43
CA ARG A 338 -8.27 -9.57 23.37
C ARG A 338 -9.04 -10.86 23.62
N GLY A 339 -9.64 -11.42 22.56
CA GLY A 339 -10.38 -12.68 22.63
C GLY A 339 -11.30 -12.88 21.44
N SER A 340 -12.08 -13.97 21.46
CA SER A 340 -13.18 -14.20 20.52
C SER A 340 -14.38 -13.29 20.82
N HIS A 341 -15.33 -13.24 19.89
CA HIS A 341 -16.58 -12.50 20.10
C HIS A 341 -17.30 -12.93 21.39
N ASP A 342 -17.51 -14.22 21.55
CA ASP A 342 -18.26 -14.77 22.70
C ASP A 342 -17.56 -14.50 24.03
N GLU A 343 -16.23 -14.68 24.07
CA GLU A 343 -15.42 -14.38 25.27
C GLU A 343 -15.53 -12.91 25.68
N LEU A 344 -15.44 -11.98 24.71
CA LEU A 344 -15.47 -10.55 24.99
C LEU A 344 -16.86 -10.05 25.33
N ILE A 345 -17.92 -10.62 24.74
CA ILE A 345 -19.31 -10.35 25.13
C ILE A 345 -19.56 -10.81 26.57
N ALA A 346 -19.07 -12.01 26.95
CA ALA A 346 -19.23 -12.52 28.31
C ALA A 346 -18.52 -11.67 29.39
N LYS A 347 -17.37 -11.06 29.02
CA LYS A 347 -16.61 -10.14 29.91
C LYS A 347 -17.33 -8.83 30.20
N LYS A 348 -18.29 -8.42 29.36
CA LYS A 348 -19.02 -7.14 29.45
C LYS A 348 -18.11 -5.91 29.56
N GLY A 349 -16.93 -5.97 28.94
CA GLY A 349 -15.94 -4.91 28.95
C GLY A 349 -16.15 -3.85 27.85
N LYS A 350 -15.06 -3.23 27.40
CA LYS A 350 -15.10 -2.18 26.37
C LYS A 350 -15.65 -2.68 25.03
N TYR A 351 -15.28 -3.92 24.63
CA TYR A 351 -15.84 -4.54 23.44
C TYR A 351 -17.36 -4.65 23.49
N TYR A 352 -17.90 -5.11 24.62
CA TYR A 352 -19.35 -5.21 24.82
C TYR A 352 -20.02 -3.84 24.66
N GLN A 353 -19.44 -2.79 25.25
CA GLN A 353 -19.97 -1.42 25.13
C GLN A 353 -19.97 -0.94 23.67
N LEU A 354 -18.87 -1.16 22.94
CA LEU A 354 -18.75 -0.81 21.51
C LEU A 354 -19.76 -1.60 20.65
N TYR A 355 -19.94 -2.89 20.95
CA TYR A 355 -20.80 -3.78 20.18
C TYR A 355 -22.29 -3.47 20.39
N THR A 356 -22.71 -3.17 21.61
CA THR A 356 -24.13 -2.90 21.98
C THR A 356 -24.54 -1.44 21.76
N GLY A 357 -23.60 -0.56 21.37
CA GLY A 357 -23.88 0.88 21.25
C GLY A 357 -24.05 1.60 22.60
N ASN A 358 -23.85 0.92 23.72
CA ASN A 358 -23.89 1.48 25.07
C ASN A 358 -22.53 2.17 25.38
N LEU A 359 -22.15 3.16 24.57
CA LEU A 359 -21.14 4.12 24.98
C LEU A 359 -21.80 5.01 26.04
N ALA A 360 -21.54 4.73 27.30
CA ALA A 360 -21.80 5.71 28.34
C ALA A 360 -21.01 6.97 27.94
N GLU A 361 -21.73 8.03 27.61
CA GLU A 361 -21.16 9.37 27.55
C GLU A 361 -20.54 9.66 28.92
N ASN A 362 -19.21 9.69 29.00
CA ASN A 362 -18.45 10.26 30.09
C ASN A 362 -17.61 11.40 29.54
#